data_49e55cfa52b351d9abd05b5794814131
#
_entry.id   49e55cfa52b351d9abd05b5794814131
#
_cell.length_a   1.000
_cell.length_b   1.000
_cell.length_c   1.000
_cell.angle_alpha   90.00
_cell.angle_beta   90.00
_cell.angle_gamma   90.00
#
_symmetry.space_group_name_H-M   'P 1'
#
loop_
_entity.id
_entity.type
_entity.pdbx_description
1 polymer ?
#
loop_
_entity_poly.entity_id
_entity_poly.type
_entity_poly.pdbx_seq_one_letter_code
_entity_poly.pdbx_strand_id
1 'polypeptide(L)'
;MATDRLEERSRFQSFTDLYRSRTMLVLLFLGIAGGLPNVMVTSVAQAWTSSVGWSVTAIGALTFCTLPYALKFLWAPIVDGVSLPILGRLGRRRGWLILSQILSLAALIALSLWGPVATDPLGAVVWSPSEIDAALFHNRIFFVLLCVTAFFSATQDIVADAFRADSLSSTELGAGASTFVTGYRIAFMVFGAGVLLAADAVSWRIASTAASIGMLLGLAATLVAREPQLVGVVRPGLADSVVQPIAIFWNVWRWRIIALALFVLLFKLPDQLTNSITTPLLMKGLAYSAESIGWVRQSFGFAMTIVGAGAGGWMVARMGVIRCLWIFGFAHSISISGFLILALAFGATVHATPTTAPPIWALMSAIAVENIVIGMVTSGFVAFLMAICDHRYTATQYALLTAIMAAGSSVAGGMSGALAERFDYPLFLVIAMLSGIPGILLISFVRPSAQAQRVS
;
A
#
# COMPACT_ATOMS: atom_id res chain seq x y z
N MET A 1 36.80 -6.75 -22.19
CA MET A 1 36.77 -5.30 -22.52
C MET A 1 35.51 -4.86 -23.29
N ALA A 2 35.04 -5.58 -24.32
CA ALA A 2 33.79 -5.19 -25.01
C ALA A 2 32.54 -5.55 -24.22
N THR A 3 32.49 -6.69 -23.55
CA THR A 3 31.43 -7.12 -22.63
C THR A 3 31.30 -6.23 -21.40
N ASP A 4 32.43 -5.80 -20.80
CA ASP A 4 32.44 -4.87 -19.67
C ASP A 4 31.86 -3.49 -20.04
N ARG A 5 32.09 -3.02 -21.27
CA ARG A 5 31.54 -1.74 -21.74
C ARG A 5 30.06 -1.82 -22.07
N LEU A 6 29.52 -3.00 -22.39
CA LEU A 6 28.07 -3.21 -22.56
C LEU A 6 27.35 -3.29 -21.22
N GLU A 7 27.98 -3.91 -20.22
CA GLU A 7 27.44 -3.90 -18.85
C GLU A 7 27.54 -2.52 -18.19
N GLU A 8 28.62 -1.74 -18.44
CA GLU A 8 28.70 -0.34 -18.00
C GLU A 8 27.67 0.56 -18.70
N ARG A 9 27.36 0.37 -19.98
CA ARG A 9 26.31 1.12 -20.67
C ARG A 9 24.91 0.80 -20.12
N SER A 10 24.64 -0.43 -19.68
CA SER A 10 23.37 -0.80 -19.04
C SER A 10 23.20 -0.12 -17.65
N ARG A 11 24.29 0.21 -16.97
CA ARG A 11 24.27 0.93 -15.69
C ARG A 11 23.96 2.43 -15.81
N PHE A 12 24.03 3.01 -17.01
CA PHE A 12 23.79 4.43 -17.27
C PHE A 12 22.51 4.71 -18.07
N GLN A 13 21.45 3.93 -17.82
CA GLN A 13 20.13 4.35 -18.30
C GLN A 13 19.78 5.73 -17.69
N SER A 14 19.37 6.68 -18.54
CA SER A 14 18.88 7.96 -18.04
C SER A 14 17.62 7.72 -17.19
N PHE A 15 17.35 8.61 -16.25
CA PHE A 15 16.12 8.55 -15.44
C PHE A 15 14.87 8.40 -16.33
N THR A 16 14.83 9.15 -17.42
CA THR A 16 13.70 9.15 -18.37
C THR A 16 13.55 7.83 -19.11
N ASP A 17 14.64 7.17 -19.49
CA ASP A 17 14.58 5.90 -20.23
C ASP A 17 14.02 4.78 -19.38
N LEU A 18 14.39 4.75 -18.08
CA LEU A 18 13.92 3.76 -17.12
C LEU A 18 12.39 3.80 -16.96
N TYR A 19 11.79 5.01 -16.90
CA TYR A 19 10.37 5.18 -16.64
C TYR A 19 9.48 5.26 -17.90
N ARG A 20 10.05 5.38 -19.10
CA ARG A 20 9.29 5.50 -20.37
C ARG A 20 8.89 4.18 -21.01
N SER A 21 9.27 3.04 -20.43
CA SER A 21 8.96 1.75 -21.02
C SER A 21 7.45 1.46 -21.00
N ARG A 22 6.96 0.69 -21.98
CA ARG A 22 5.57 0.22 -22.03
C ARG A 22 5.18 -0.52 -20.74
N THR A 23 6.10 -1.30 -20.18
CA THR A 23 5.87 -2.03 -18.93
C THR A 23 5.62 -1.07 -17.78
N MET A 24 6.40 0.01 -17.65
CA MET A 24 6.18 1.03 -16.59
C MET A 24 4.84 1.73 -16.76
N LEU A 25 4.42 2.06 -17.98
CA LEU A 25 3.09 2.64 -18.21
C LEU A 25 1.96 1.69 -17.80
N VAL A 26 2.08 0.41 -18.15
CA VAL A 26 1.14 -0.64 -17.69
C VAL A 26 1.11 -0.71 -16.16
N LEU A 27 2.27 -0.72 -15.50
CA LEU A 27 2.35 -0.79 -14.04
C LEU A 27 1.75 0.44 -13.36
N LEU A 28 1.87 1.63 -13.96
CA LEU A 28 1.22 2.86 -13.46
C LEU A 28 -0.31 2.68 -13.44
N PHE A 29 -0.90 2.23 -14.54
CA PHE A 29 -2.35 2.04 -14.62
C PHE A 29 -2.84 0.84 -13.80
N LEU A 30 -2.04 -0.22 -13.65
CA LEU A 30 -2.34 -1.30 -12.71
C LEU A 30 -2.30 -0.81 -11.26
N GLY A 31 -1.37 0.09 -10.92
CA GLY A 31 -1.35 0.76 -9.63
C GLY A 31 -2.61 1.60 -9.39
N ILE A 32 -3.05 2.38 -10.39
CA ILE A 32 -4.31 3.14 -10.32
C ILE A 32 -5.49 2.20 -10.09
N ALA A 33 -5.58 1.12 -10.84
CA ALA A 33 -6.65 0.13 -10.71
C ALA A 33 -6.63 -0.62 -9.36
N GLY A 34 -5.45 -0.84 -8.75
CA GLY A 34 -5.33 -1.43 -7.41
C GLY A 34 -5.75 -0.46 -6.31
N GLY A 35 -5.38 0.83 -6.43
CA GLY A 35 -5.70 1.85 -5.43
C GLY A 35 -7.18 2.25 -5.41
N LEU A 36 -7.86 2.22 -6.56
CA LEU A 36 -9.26 2.67 -6.68
C LEU A 36 -10.22 1.86 -5.78
N PRO A 37 -10.30 0.51 -5.85
CA PRO A 37 -11.22 -0.22 -4.97
C PRO A 37 -10.84 -0.05 -3.50
N ASN A 38 -9.54 0.04 -3.19
CA ASN A 38 -9.08 0.20 -1.81
C ASN A 38 -9.54 1.53 -1.22
N VAL A 39 -9.40 2.65 -1.93
CA VAL A 39 -9.87 3.96 -1.44
C VAL A 39 -11.39 4.01 -1.33
N MET A 40 -12.11 3.31 -2.20
CA MET A 40 -13.58 3.22 -2.14
C MET A 40 -14.05 2.46 -0.89
N VAL A 41 -13.42 1.33 -0.56
CA VAL A 41 -13.74 0.51 0.62
C VAL A 41 -13.31 1.18 1.92
N THR A 42 -12.24 1.96 1.90
CA THR A 42 -11.71 2.63 3.10
C THR A 42 -12.26 4.05 3.25
N SER A 43 -11.61 5.03 2.63
CA SER A 43 -11.89 6.45 2.88
C SER A 43 -13.27 6.90 2.40
N VAL A 44 -13.69 6.46 1.20
CA VAL A 44 -14.99 6.87 0.63
C VAL A 44 -16.14 6.24 1.41
N ALA A 45 -16.07 4.93 1.73
CA ALA A 45 -17.11 4.27 2.50
C ALA A 45 -17.27 4.89 3.90
N GLN A 46 -16.16 5.21 4.59
CA GLN A 46 -16.20 5.88 5.88
C GLN A 46 -16.83 7.27 5.80
N ALA A 47 -16.47 8.06 4.81
CA ALA A 47 -17.02 9.39 4.61
C ALA A 47 -18.52 9.32 4.26
N TRP A 48 -18.90 8.40 3.36
CA TRP A 48 -20.30 8.22 2.97
C TRP A 48 -21.18 7.77 4.15
N THR A 49 -20.74 6.76 4.91
CA THR A 49 -21.48 6.31 6.11
C THR A 49 -21.57 7.38 7.18
N SER A 50 -20.52 8.20 7.34
CA SER A 50 -20.53 9.36 8.23
C SER A 50 -21.58 10.40 7.80
N SER A 51 -21.70 10.67 6.49
CA SER A 51 -22.64 11.66 5.95
C SER A 51 -24.10 11.25 6.12
N VAL A 52 -24.39 9.96 6.22
CA VAL A 52 -25.76 9.43 6.51
C VAL A 52 -25.98 9.14 8.00
N GLY A 53 -25.09 9.60 8.88
CA GLY A 53 -25.29 9.59 10.33
C GLY A 53 -24.97 8.26 11.04
N TRP A 54 -24.11 7.41 10.48
CA TRP A 54 -23.67 6.21 11.21
C TRP A 54 -22.86 6.58 12.45
N SER A 55 -23.01 5.79 13.52
CA SER A 55 -22.22 5.97 14.73
C SER A 55 -20.72 5.74 14.47
N VAL A 56 -19.87 6.41 15.24
CA VAL A 56 -18.40 6.26 15.14
C VAL A 56 -17.98 4.80 15.30
N THR A 57 -18.64 4.04 16.17
CA THR A 57 -18.41 2.61 16.37
C THR A 57 -18.72 1.80 15.11
N ALA A 58 -19.85 2.09 14.44
CA ALA A 58 -20.25 1.41 13.22
C ALA A 58 -19.29 1.73 12.05
N ILE A 59 -18.87 3.01 11.95
CA ILE A 59 -17.83 3.43 10.97
C ILE A 59 -16.52 2.72 11.24
N GLY A 60 -16.09 2.62 12.50
CA GLY A 60 -14.90 1.87 12.89
C GLY A 60 -14.97 0.40 12.51
N ALA A 61 -16.13 -0.23 12.60
CA ALA A 61 -16.34 -1.63 12.20
C ALA A 61 -16.13 -1.87 10.70
N LEU A 62 -16.23 -0.83 9.84
CA LEU A 62 -15.91 -0.96 8.41
C LEU A 62 -14.44 -1.38 8.17
N THR A 63 -13.56 -1.17 9.14
CA THR A 63 -12.18 -1.64 9.06
C THR A 63 -12.10 -3.16 8.89
N PHE A 64 -13.06 -3.92 9.41
CA PHE A 64 -13.12 -5.37 9.20
C PHE A 64 -13.33 -5.76 7.73
N CYS A 65 -13.91 -4.89 6.91
CA CYS A 65 -14.02 -5.13 5.46
C CYS A 65 -12.64 -5.18 4.77
N THR A 66 -11.58 -4.66 5.40
CA THR A 66 -10.21 -4.71 4.85
C THR A 66 -9.46 -6.01 5.18
N LEU A 67 -10.02 -6.90 5.99
CA LEU A 67 -9.41 -8.21 6.32
C LEU A 67 -8.95 -9.01 5.10
N PRO A 68 -9.65 -9.03 3.94
CA PRO A 68 -9.15 -9.72 2.77
C PRO A 68 -7.75 -9.31 2.35
N TYR A 69 -7.36 -8.03 2.49
CA TYR A 69 -6.00 -7.58 2.15
C TYR A 69 -4.94 -8.20 3.08
N ALA A 70 -5.24 -8.41 4.35
CA ALA A 70 -4.33 -9.07 5.30
C ALA A 70 -4.28 -10.59 5.09
N LEU A 71 -5.42 -11.20 4.71
CA LEU A 71 -5.57 -12.64 4.56
C LEU A 71 -5.31 -13.14 3.15
N LYS A 72 -4.96 -12.28 2.21
CA LYS A 72 -4.79 -12.61 0.77
C LYS A 72 -3.82 -13.77 0.51
N PHE A 73 -2.86 -14.02 1.41
CA PHE A 73 -1.93 -15.15 1.30
C PHE A 73 -2.62 -16.51 1.35
N LEU A 74 -3.84 -16.62 1.92
CA LEU A 74 -4.58 -17.88 2.01
C LEU A 74 -5.04 -18.40 0.64
N TRP A 75 -5.34 -17.51 -0.32
CA TRP A 75 -5.77 -17.91 -1.66
C TRP A 75 -4.79 -17.55 -2.77
N ALA A 76 -3.68 -16.88 -2.45
CA ALA A 76 -2.62 -16.61 -3.41
C ALA A 76 -2.09 -17.87 -4.13
N PRO A 77 -2.01 -19.07 -3.47
CA PRO A 77 -1.66 -20.31 -4.15
C PRO A 77 -2.55 -20.69 -5.33
N ILE A 78 -3.84 -20.29 -5.29
CA ILE A 78 -4.78 -20.55 -6.40
C ILE A 78 -4.34 -19.74 -7.64
N VAL A 79 -3.89 -18.51 -7.43
CA VAL A 79 -3.39 -17.64 -8.52
C VAL A 79 -2.10 -18.18 -9.14
N ASP A 80 -1.24 -18.82 -8.35
CA ASP A 80 0.00 -19.43 -8.84
C ASP A 80 -0.25 -20.81 -9.50
N GLY A 81 -1.18 -21.62 -8.96
CA GLY A 81 -1.40 -22.99 -9.39
C GLY A 81 -2.45 -23.18 -10.49
N VAL A 82 -3.39 -22.24 -10.64
CA VAL A 82 -4.53 -22.39 -11.54
C VAL A 82 -4.44 -21.44 -12.73
N SER A 83 -4.57 -21.99 -13.94
CA SER A 83 -4.81 -21.22 -15.16
C SER A 83 -6.30 -21.22 -15.49
N LEU A 84 -6.88 -20.02 -15.71
CA LEU A 84 -8.31 -19.90 -16.01
C LEU A 84 -8.65 -20.53 -17.38
N PRO A 85 -9.77 -21.27 -17.53
CA PRO A 85 -10.06 -22.03 -18.76
C PRO A 85 -10.11 -21.17 -20.03
N ILE A 86 -10.76 -20.01 -19.99
CA ILE A 86 -10.97 -19.12 -21.16
C ILE A 86 -9.92 -18.00 -21.15
N LEU A 87 -9.85 -17.24 -20.05
CA LEU A 87 -8.98 -16.07 -19.92
C LEU A 87 -7.49 -16.46 -19.84
N GLY A 88 -7.18 -17.68 -19.41
CA GLY A 88 -5.82 -18.20 -19.36
C GLY A 88 -5.16 -18.35 -20.75
N ARG A 89 -5.94 -18.31 -21.85
CA ARG A 89 -5.40 -18.24 -23.23
C ARG A 89 -4.68 -16.94 -23.52
N LEU A 90 -5.03 -15.86 -22.79
CA LEU A 90 -4.36 -14.56 -22.87
C LEU A 90 -3.09 -14.50 -22.02
N GLY A 91 -2.80 -15.55 -21.26
CA GLY A 91 -1.75 -15.64 -20.27
C GLY A 91 -2.32 -15.84 -18.87
N ARG A 92 -1.54 -16.46 -17.98
CA ARG A 92 -1.99 -16.78 -16.61
C ARG A 92 -2.21 -15.49 -15.80
N ARG A 93 -1.19 -14.62 -15.75
CA ARG A 93 -1.28 -13.37 -14.97
C ARG A 93 -2.32 -12.42 -15.57
N ARG A 94 -2.32 -12.25 -16.89
CA ARG A 94 -3.30 -11.40 -17.57
C ARG A 94 -4.74 -11.92 -17.40
N GLY A 95 -4.95 -13.23 -17.49
CA GLY A 95 -6.27 -13.83 -17.29
C GLY A 95 -6.84 -13.56 -15.90
N TRP A 96 -6.03 -13.74 -14.86
CA TRP A 96 -6.42 -13.44 -13.48
C TRP A 96 -6.62 -11.92 -13.24
N LEU A 97 -5.78 -11.04 -13.83
CA LEU A 97 -5.97 -9.59 -13.76
C LEU A 97 -7.31 -9.18 -14.37
N ILE A 98 -7.62 -9.66 -15.58
CA ILE A 98 -8.89 -9.35 -16.27
C ILE A 98 -10.08 -9.79 -15.42
N LEU A 99 -10.06 -11.03 -14.91
CA LEU A 99 -11.14 -11.55 -14.07
C LEU A 99 -11.34 -10.71 -12.82
N SER A 100 -10.29 -10.47 -12.06
CA SER A 100 -10.36 -9.72 -10.81
C SER A 100 -10.79 -8.27 -11.04
N GLN A 101 -10.33 -7.61 -12.14
CA GLN A 101 -10.71 -6.26 -12.50
C GLN A 101 -12.18 -6.15 -12.92
N ILE A 102 -12.71 -7.12 -13.68
CA ILE A 102 -14.14 -7.16 -14.07
C ILE A 102 -15.00 -7.37 -12.80
N LEU A 103 -14.62 -8.29 -11.94
CA LEU A 103 -15.36 -8.56 -10.70
C LEU A 103 -15.28 -7.38 -9.71
N SER A 104 -14.11 -6.72 -9.61
CA SER A 104 -13.97 -5.49 -8.83
C SER A 104 -14.83 -4.36 -9.39
N LEU A 105 -14.86 -4.16 -10.71
CA LEU A 105 -15.71 -3.16 -11.36
C LEU A 105 -17.19 -3.42 -11.08
N ALA A 106 -17.65 -4.66 -11.25
CA ALA A 106 -19.03 -5.05 -10.97
C ALA A 106 -19.40 -4.83 -9.50
N ALA A 107 -18.51 -5.23 -8.58
CA ALA A 107 -18.71 -5.04 -7.14
C ALA A 107 -18.75 -3.56 -6.75
N LEU A 108 -17.86 -2.73 -7.32
CA LEU A 108 -17.83 -1.27 -7.11
C LEU A 108 -19.10 -0.60 -7.61
N ILE A 109 -19.59 -0.96 -8.78
CA ILE A 109 -20.85 -0.44 -9.32
C ILE A 109 -22.02 -0.86 -8.42
N ALA A 110 -22.09 -2.13 -8.01
CA ALA A 110 -23.12 -2.61 -7.11
C ALA A 110 -23.08 -1.88 -5.76
N LEU A 111 -21.88 -1.71 -5.19
CA LEU A 111 -21.66 -0.95 -3.96
C LEU A 111 -22.12 0.51 -4.09
N SER A 112 -21.78 1.16 -5.20
CA SER A 112 -22.12 2.56 -5.46
C SER A 112 -23.63 2.76 -5.64
N LEU A 113 -24.29 1.86 -6.37
CA LEU A 113 -25.73 1.92 -6.59
C LEU A 113 -26.53 1.60 -5.33
N TRP A 114 -26.04 0.66 -4.51
CA TRP A 114 -26.70 0.31 -3.26
C TRP A 114 -26.57 1.41 -2.23
N GLY A 115 -25.35 1.82 -1.89
CA GLY A 115 -25.04 2.85 -0.90
C GLY A 115 -25.50 2.50 0.53
N PRO A 116 -25.01 3.22 1.56
CA PRO A 116 -25.52 3.10 2.92
C PRO A 116 -26.78 3.93 3.11
N VAL A 117 -27.62 3.55 4.10
CA VAL A 117 -28.75 4.34 4.57
C VAL A 117 -28.59 4.69 6.05
N ALA A 118 -29.25 5.74 6.51
CA ALA A 118 -29.27 6.13 7.92
C ALA A 118 -29.80 4.99 8.80
N THR A 119 -29.22 4.82 9.98
CA THR A 119 -29.67 3.85 10.99
C THR A 119 -30.40 4.51 12.15
N ASP A 120 -30.16 5.82 12.31
CA ASP A 120 -30.81 6.65 13.35
C ASP A 120 -31.20 7.96 12.68
N PRO A 121 -32.54 8.22 12.52
CA PRO A 121 -32.98 9.48 11.97
C PRO A 121 -32.71 10.57 13.00
N LEU A 122 -31.86 11.51 12.70
CA LEU A 122 -31.57 12.70 13.47
C LEU A 122 -32.89 13.38 13.92
N GLY A 123 -33.43 12.92 15.04
CA GLY A 123 -34.32 13.65 15.94
C GLY A 123 -35.74 14.03 15.48
N ALA A 124 -36.24 13.57 14.32
CA ALA A 124 -37.55 14.09 13.84
C ALA A 124 -38.56 13.04 13.34
N VAL A 125 -38.18 11.77 13.15
CA VAL A 125 -39.11 10.73 12.67
C VAL A 125 -39.02 9.51 13.59
N VAL A 126 -40.12 9.13 14.20
CA VAL A 126 -40.23 7.85 14.93
C VAL A 126 -40.33 6.74 13.88
N TRP A 127 -39.25 6.00 13.68
CA TRP A 127 -39.25 4.84 12.80
C TRP A 127 -40.05 3.70 13.41
N SER A 128 -40.84 3.04 12.60
CA SER A 128 -41.47 1.79 13.01
C SER A 128 -40.43 0.68 13.15
N PRO A 129 -40.65 -0.37 13.95
CA PRO A 129 -39.74 -1.50 14.05
C PRO A 129 -39.41 -2.14 12.68
N SER A 130 -40.36 -2.18 11.76
CA SER A 130 -40.19 -2.71 10.41
C SER A 130 -39.27 -1.84 9.55
N GLU A 131 -39.27 -0.51 9.72
CA GLU A 131 -38.37 0.41 9.01
C GLU A 131 -36.92 0.28 9.52
N ILE A 132 -36.75 0.10 10.84
CA ILE A 132 -35.45 -0.17 11.45
C ILE A 132 -34.88 -1.49 10.92
N ASP A 133 -35.69 -2.56 10.90
CA ASP A 133 -35.25 -3.86 10.39
C ASP A 133 -34.87 -3.80 8.91
N ALA A 134 -35.63 -3.06 8.09
CA ALA A 134 -35.33 -2.85 6.68
C ALA A 134 -34.02 -2.08 6.49
N ALA A 135 -33.77 -1.02 7.27
CA ALA A 135 -32.53 -0.25 7.22
C ALA A 135 -31.32 -1.09 7.66
N LEU A 136 -31.45 -1.89 8.71
CA LEU A 136 -30.41 -2.80 9.18
C LEU A 136 -30.11 -3.87 8.12
N PHE A 137 -31.13 -4.44 7.48
CA PHE A 137 -30.95 -5.41 6.40
C PHE A 137 -30.23 -4.77 5.20
N HIS A 138 -30.62 -3.57 4.80
CA HIS A 138 -29.99 -2.81 3.73
C HIS A 138 -28.51 -2.56 4.01
N ASN A 139 -28.18 -2.13 5.22
CA ASN A 139 -26.80 -1.84 5.62
C ASN A 139 -25.94 -3.11 5.78
N ARG A 140 -26.53 -4.26 6.12
CA ARG A 140 -25.84 -5.56 6.07
C ARG A 140 -25.41 -5.91 4.63
N ILE A 141 -26.28 -5.67 3.63
CA ILE A 141 -25.93 -5.87 2.22
C ILE A 141 -24.80 -4.92 1.81
N PHE A 142 -24.87 -3.64 2.21
CA PHE A 142 -23.80 -2.69 1.96
C PHE A 142 -22.46 -3.17 2.53
N PHE A 143 -22.45 -3.67 3.77
CA PHE A 143 -21.26 -4.24 4.40
C PHE A 143 -20.72 -5.47 3.63
N VAL A 144 -21.61 -6.37 3.19
CA VAL A 144 -21.22 -7.53 2.36
C VAL A 144 -20.63 -7.07 1.04
N LEU A 145 -21.20 -6.08 0.37
CA LEU A 145 -20.67 -5.54 -0.87
C LEU A 145 -19.28 -4.90 -0.68
N LEU A 146 -19.03 -4.23 0.46
CA LEU A 146 -17.69 -3.75 0.83
C LEU A 146 -16.69 -4.90 0.97
N CYS A 147 -17.07 -5.97 1.68
CA CYS A 147 -16.22 -7.15 1.85
C CYS A 147 -15.93 -7.86 0.50
N VAL A 148 -16.94 -7.98 -0.35
CA VAL A 148 -16.80 -8.58 -1.70
C VAL A 148 -15.89 -7.72 -2.58
N THR A 149 -16.06 -6.40 -2.54
CA THR A 149 -15.18 -5.46 -3.26
C THR A 149 -13.74 -5.57 -2.78
N ALA A 150 -13.52 -5.59 -1.45
CA ALA A 150 -12.20 -5.78 -0.86
C ALA A 150 -11.57 -7.12 -1.24
N PHE A 151 -12.36 -8.21 -1.31
CA PHE A 151 -11.88 -9.52 -1.71
C PHE A 151 -11.39 -9.55 -3.16
N PHE A 152 -12.16 -9.00 -4.10
CA PHE A 152 -11.75 -8.94 -5.50
C PHE A 152 -10.57 -7.99 -5.69
N SER A 153 -10.54 -6.88 -4.98
CA SER A 153 -9.41 -5.95 -4.98
C SER A 153 -8.13 -6.60 -4.41
N ALA A 154 -8.23 -7.30 -3.28
CA ALA A 154 -7.10 -8.05 -2.72
C ALA A 154 -6.61 -9.15 -3.67
N THR A 155 -7.52 -9.81 -4.40
CA THR A 155 -7.17 -10.78 -5.44
C THR A 155 -6.44 -10.10 -6.60
N GLN A 156 -6.91 -8.95 -7.06
CA GLN A 156 -6.22 -8.15 -8.07
C GLN A 156 -4.81 -7.74 -7.60
N ASP A 157 -4.65 -7.34 -6.33
CA ASP A 157 -3.35 -6.98 -5.76
C ASP A 157 -2.37 -8.16 -5.80
N ILE A 158 -2.82 -9.39 -5.44
CA ILE A 158 -1.99 -10.60 -5.54
C ILE A 158 -1.44 -10.75 -6.96
N VAL A 159 -2.32 -10.65 -7.96
CA VAL A 159 -1.94 -10.87 -9.36
C VAL A 159 -1.06 -9.75 -9.88
N ALA A 160 -1.38 -8.49 -9.55
CA ALA A 160 -0.61 -7.32 -9.97
C ALA A 160 0.81 -7.33 -9.37
N ASP A 161 0.93 -7.71 -8.10
CA ASP A 161 2.22 -7.88 -7.42
C ASP A 161 3.07 -8.95 -8.10
N ALA A 162 2.47 -10.11 -8.40
CA ALA A 162 3.15 -11.19 -9.10
C ALA A 162 3.49 -10.83 -10.55
N PHE A 163 2.56 -10.19 -11.29
CA PHE A 163 2.80 -9.70 -12.65
C PHE A 163 3.98 -8.73 -12.69
N ARG A 164 4.06 -7.81 -11.72
CA ARG A 164 5.15 -6.85 -11.59
C ARG A 164 6.48 -7.56 -11.37
N ALA A 165 6.55 -8.50 -10.42
CA ALA A 165 7.77 -9.23 -10.13
C ALA A 165 8.22 -10.13 -11.29
N ASP A 166 7.27 -10.74 -12.01
CA ASP A 166 7.55 -11.63 -13.15
C ASP A 166 7.91 -10.86 -14.45
N SER A 167 7.54 -9.57 -14.55
CA SER A 167 7.72 -8.76 -15.78
C SER A 167 8.98 -7.90 -15.80
N LEU A 168 9.68 -7.76 -14.67
CA LEU A 168 10.77 -6.80 -14.51
C LEU A 168 12.10 -7.51 -14.34
N SER A 169 13.15 -6.95 -14.97
CA SER A 169 14.53 -7.31 -14.69
C SER A 169 14.97 -6.83 -13.31
N SER A 170 16.03 -7.42 -12.77
CA SER A 170 16.56 -7.05 -11.44
C SER A 170 16.90 -5.55 -11.31
N THR A 171 17.28 -4.90 -12.40
CA THR A 171 17.57 -3.46 -12.47
C THR A 171 16.31 -2.59 -12.52
N GLU A 172 15.18 -3.13 -12.97
CA GLU A 172 13.91 -2.41 -13.12
C GLU A 172 13.00 -2.56 -11.91
N LEU A 173 13.26 -3.51 -10.98
CA LEU A 173 12.39 -3.78 -9.84
C LEU A 173 12.06 -2.52 -9.01
N GLY A 174 13.06 -1.67 -8.76
CA GLY A 174 12.87 -0.42 -8.01
C GLY A 174 11.99 0.59 -8.74
N ALA A 175 12.22 0.76 -10.05
CA ALA A 175 11.43 1.64 -10.89
C ALA A 175 9.99 1.14 -11.05
N GLY A 176 9.81 -0.18 -11.23
CA GLY A 176 8.49 -0.78 -11.30
C GLY A 176 7.71 -0.67 -9.98
N ALA A 177 8.40 -0.85 -8.84
CA ALA A 177 7.82 -0.64 -7.53
C ALA A 177 7.34 0.82 -7.36
N SER A 178 8.22 1.80 -7.66
CA SER A 178 7.88 3.22 -7.55
C SER A 178 6.74 3.62 -8.48
N THR A 179 6.75 3.14 -9.71
CA THR A 179 5.70 3.43 -10.71
C THR A 179 4.34 2.90 -10.27
N PHE A 180 4.28 1.67 -9.78
CA PHE A 180 3.04 1.07 -9.27
C PHE A 180 2.52 1.82 -8.05
N VAL A 181 3.38 2.13 -7.08
CA VAL A 181 3.02 2.91 -5.88
C VAL A 181 2.54 4.31 -6.27
N THR A 182 3.18 4.95 -7.25
CA THR A 182 2.72 6.25 -7.78
C THR A 182 1.31 6.15 -8.35
N GLY A 183 1.03 5.13 -9.17
CA GLY A 183 -0.33 4.87 -9.68
C GLY A 183 -1.35 4.68 -8.56
N TYR A 184 -1.00 3.86 -7.58
CA TYR A 184 -1.83 3.61 -6.40
C TYR A 184 -2.15 4.90 -5.65
N ARG A 185 -1.16 5.77 -5.49
CA ARG A 185 -1.30 7.09 -4.87
C ARG A 185 -2.18 8.03 -5.68
N ILE A 186 -2.02 8.07 -7.01
CA ILE A 186 -2.88 8.85 -7.91
C ILE A 186 -4.34 8.42 -7.75
N ALA A 187 -4.62 7.12 -7.60
CA ALA A 187 -5.97 6.65 -7.38
C ALA A 187 -6.58 7.21 -6.09
N PHE A 188 -5.85 7.23 -4.99
CA PHE A 188 -6.31 7.82 -3.73
C PHE A 188 -6.63 9.31 -3.86
N MET A 189 -5.79 10.04 -4.60
CA MET A 189 -6.00 11.46 -4.82
C MET A 189 -7.18 11.73 -5.77
N VAL A 190 -7.19 11.08 -6.92
CA VAL A 190 -8.20 11.36 -7.97
C VAL A 190 -9.57 10.78 -7.61
N PHE A 191 -9.63 9.52 -7.20
CA PHE A 191 -10.89 8.85 -6.91
C PHE A 191 -11.32 8.98 -5.45
N GLY A 192 -10.39 9.08 -4.51
CA GLY A 192 -10.71 9.35 -3.10
C GLY A 192 -11.20 10.78 -2.92
N ALA A 193 -10.32 11.75 -3.07
CA ALA A 193 -10.68 13.17 -2.91
C ALA A 193 -11.69 13.62 -3.96
N GLY A 194 -11.60 13.13 -5.20
CA GLY A 194 -12.54 13.46 -6.27
C GLY A 194 -13.98 13.05 -5.97
N VAL A 195 -14.21 11.85 -5.39
CA VAL A 195 -15.55 11.42 -4.98
C VAL A 195 -16.06 12.27 -3.82
N LEU A 196 -15.23 12.57 -2.83
CA LEU A 196 -15.63 13.42 -1.70
C LEU A 196 -16.09 14.81 -2.17
N LEU A 197 -15.32 15.44 -3.06
CA LEU A 197 -15.65 16.75 -3.61
C LEU A 197 -16.88 16.73 -4.52
N ALA A 198 -17.05 15.66 -5.31
CA ALA A 198 -18.18 15.54 -6.23
C ALA A 198 -19.48 15.13 -5.50
N ALA A 199 -19.39 14.44 -4.38
CA ALA A 199 -20.56 13.94 -3.65
C ALA A 199 -21.50 15.05 -3.21
N ASP A 200 -20.96 16.19 -2.80
CA ASP A 200 -21.76 17.37 -2.39
C ASP A 200 -22.43 18.06 -3.60
N ALA A 201 -21.80 18.00 -4.77
CA ALA A 201 -22.32 18.67 -5.96
C ALA A 201 -23.37 17.85 -6.72
N VAL A 202 -23.22 16.52 -6.76
CA VAL A 202 -24.14 15.66 -7.54
C VAL A 202 -24.85 14.62 -6.68
N SER A 203 -24.20 13.71 -6.05
CA SER A 203 -24.58 12.77 -4.98
C SER A 203 -23.50 11.72 -4.78
N TRP A 204 -23.46 11.08 -3.64
CA TRP A 204 -22.56 9.96 -3.34
C TRP A 204 -22.66 8.84 -4.37
N ARG A 205 -23.88 8.46 -4.79
CA ARG A 205 -24.11 7.40 -5.79
C ARG A 205 -23.51 7.72 -7.13
N ILE A 206 -23.78 8.92 -7.65
CA ILE A 206 -23.28 9.35 -8.97
C ILE A 206 -21.76 9.48 -8.94
N ALA A 207 -21.20 10.15 -7.91
CA ALA A 207 -19.75 10.34 -7.78
C ALA A 207 -19.01 9.00 -7.66
N SER A 208 -19.50 8.08 -6.82
CA SER A 208 -18.90 6.75 -6.63
C SER A 208 -19.03 5.87 -7.88
N THR A 209 -20.16 5.91 -8.58
CA THR A 209 -20.36 5.16 -9.83
C THR A 209 -19.43 5.69 -10.92
N ALA A 210 -19.31 7.00 -11.07
CA ALA A 210 -18.38 7.62 -12.02
C ALA A 210 -16.93 7.25 -11.71
N ALA A 211 -16.53 7.27 -10.45
CA ALA A 211 -15.20 6.81 -10.03
C ALA A 211 -14.95 5.34 -10.37
N SER A 212 -15.96 4.47 -10.20
CA SER A 212 -15.85 3.04 -10.49
C SER A 212 -15.47 2.76 -11.96
N ILE A 213 -15.90 3.62 -12.90
CA ILE A 213 -15.53 3.53 -14.32
C ILE A 213 -14.02 3.66 -14.53
N GLY A 214 -13.31 4.35 -13.61
CA GLY A 214 -11.85 4.42 -13.62
C GLY A 214 -11.16 3.05 -13.61
N MET A 215 -11.85 1.98 -13.19
CA MET A 215 -11.36 0.60 -13.27
C MET A 215 -11.09 0.13 -14.71
N LEU A 216 -11.76 0.72 -15.71
CA LEU A 216 -11.53 0.45 -17.13
C LEU A 216 -10.11 0.83 -17.57
N LEU A 217 -9.44 1.78 -16.89
CA LEU A 217 -8.05 2.13 -17.17
C LEU A 217 -7.13 0.94 -16.88
N GLY A 218 -7.35 0.24 -15.76
CA GLY A 218 -6.62 -0.97 -15.41
C GLY A 218 -6.88 -2.11 -16.38
N LEU A 219 -8.15 -2.30 -16.77
CA LEU A 219 -8.54 -3.32 -17.74
C LEU A 219 -7.88 -3.06 -19.12
N ALA A 220 -7.90 -1.83 -19.59
CA ALA A 220 -7.22 -1.43 -20.83
C ALA A 220 -5.70 -1.67 -20.74
N ALA A 221 -5.08 -1.30 -19.61
CA ALA A 221 -3.66 -1.57 -19.37
C ALA A 221 -3.35 -3.07 -19.40
N THR A 222 -4.19 -3.90 -18.77
CA THR A 222 -4.02 -5.36 -18.78
C THR A 222 -4.16 -5.96 -20.18
N LEU A 223 -5.09 -5.46 -21.00
CA LEU A 223 -5.26 -5.90 -22.40
C LEU A 223 -4.04 -5.54 -23.26
N VAL A 224 -3.42 -4.40 -23.00
CA VAL A 224 -2.20 -3.93 -23.69
C VAL A 224 -0.96 -4.61 -23.13
N ALA A 225 -0.96 -5.09 -21.89
CA ALA A 225 0.19 -5.73 -21.23
C ALA A 225 0.66 -6.97 -21.99
N ARG A 226 1.95 -7.27 -21.92
CA ARG A 226 2.51 -8.55 -22.38
C ARG A 226 2.56 -9.54 -21.24
N GLU A 227 2.14 -10.79 -21.47
CA GLU A 227 2.30 -11.84 -20.46
C GLU A 227 3.79 -12.09 -20.19
N PRO A 228 4.21 -12.14 -18.92
CA PRO A 228 5.59 -12.48 -18.58
C PRO A 228 5.96 -13.88 -19.10
N GLN A 229 7.04 -13.97 -19.86
CA GLN A 229 7.53 -15.26 -20.36
C GLN A 229 8.62 -15.78 -19.42
N LEU A 230 8.23 -16.66 -18.51
CA LEU A 230 9.16 -17.35 -17.61
C LEU A 230 9.74 -18.57 -18.35
N VAL A 231 10.90 -18.40 -18.97
CA VAL A 231 11.58 -19.44 -19.73
C VAL A 231 12.11 -20.52 -18.78
N GLY A 232 11.80 -21.80 -19.05
CA GLY A 232 12.30 -22.91 -18.25
C GLY A 232 11.61 -23.15 -16.90
N VAL A 233 10.61 -22.37 -16.56
CA VAL A 233 9.85 -22.53 -15.30
C VAL A 233 8.72 -23.53 -15.51
N VAL A 234 8.81 -24.70 -14.86
CA VAL A 234 7.71 -25.68 -14.80
C VAL A 234 6.59 -25.09 -13.93
N ARG A 235 5.37 -25.08 -14.47
CA ARG A 235 4.20 -24.55 -13.76
C ARG A 235 3.81 -25.48 -12.62
N PRO A 236 3.68 -24.98 -11.38
CA PRO A 236 3.24 -25.80 -10.25
C PRO A 236 1.77 -26.20 -10.39
N GLY A 237 1.41 -27.38 -9.96
CA GLY A 237 0.02 -27.76 -9.71
C GLY A 237 -0.53 -27.05 -8.46
N LEU A 238 -1.85 -27.11 -8.23
CA LEU A 238 -2.48 -26.44 -7.08
C LEU A 238 -1.91 -26.94 -5.74
N ALA A 239 -1.73 -28.26 -5.59
CA ALA A 239 -1.15 -28.85 -4.37
C ALA A 239 0.28 -28.36 -4.13
N ASP A 240 1.09 -28.29 -5.18
CA ASP A 240 2.45 -27.78 -5.12
C ASP A 240 2.49 -26.29 -4.79
N SER A 241 1.51 -25.52 -5.26
CA SER A 241 1.42 -24.07 -5.01
C SER A 241 1.08 -23.74 -3.55
N VAL A 242 0.60 -24.69 -2.75
CA VAL A 242 0.35 -24.51 -1.31
C VAL A 242 1.59 -24.85 -0.47
N VAL A 243 2.21 -26.00 -0.71
CA VAL A 243 3.28 -26.53 0.14
C VAL A 243 4.67 -26.04 -0.31
N GLN A 244 4.93 -26.07 -1.61
CA GLN A 244 6.25 -25.76 -2.18
C GLN A 244 6.75 -24.34 -1.89
N PRO A 245 5.92 -23.26 -1.93
CA PRO A 245 6.41 -21.91 -1.63
C PRO A 245 7.07 -21.80 -0.26
N ILE A 246 6.46 -22.44 0.75
CA ILE A 246 6.98 -22.47 2.13
C ILE A 246 8.21 -23.36 2.20
N ALA A 247 8.19 -24.53 1.57
CA ALA A 247 9.33 -25.44 1.54
C ALA A 247 10.55 -24.82 0.86
N ILE A 248 10.36 -24.10 -0.26
CA ILE A 248 11.44 -23.39 -0.96
C ILE A 248 11.99 -22.29 -0.07
N PHE A 249 11.14 -21.45 0.54
CA PHE A 249 11.61 -20.45 1.46
C PHE A 249 12.42 -21.07 2.61
N TRP A 250 11.92 -22.17 3.18
CA TRP A 250 12.63 -22.90 4.24
C TRP A 250 13.99 -23.41 3.76
N ASN A 251 14.06 -24.01 2.57
CA ASN A 251 15.30 -24.58 2.03
C ASN A 251 16.33 -23.51 1.67
N VAL A 252 15.89 -22.36 1.13
CA VAL A 252 16.77 -21.24 0.75
C VAL A 252 17.22 -20.47 1.99
N TRP A 253 16.31 -20.16 2.90
CA TRP A 253 16.57 -19.27 4.02
C TRP A 253 16.93 -20.03 5.32
N ARG A 254 16.45 -21.27 5.51
CA ARG A 254 16.68 -22.09 6.72
C ARG A 254 16.40 -21.25 7.99
N TRP A 255 17.31 -21.25 8.97
CA TRP A 255 17.16 -20.44 10.17
C TRP A 255 17.12 -18.92 9.90
N ARG A 256 17.66 -18.46 8.75
CA ARG A 256 17.60 -17.06 8.33
C ARG A 256 16.20 -16.59 7.96
N ILE A 257 15.23 -17.49 7.83
CA ILE A 257 13.80 -17.14 7.61
C ILE A 257 13.26 -16.31 8.78
N ILE A 258 13.75 -16.54 10.00
CA ILE A 258 13.39 -15.74 11.18
C ILE A 258 13.95 -14.32 11.03
N ALA A 259 15.19 -14.20 10.59
CA ALA A 259 15.79 -12.88 10.34
C ALA A 259 15.07 -12.13 9.22
N LEU A 260 14.61 -12.84 8.16
CA LEU A 260 13.80 -12.26 7.09
C LEU A 260 12.44 -11.77 7.60
N ALA A 261 11.72 -12.58 8.36
CA ALA A 261 10.44 -12.21 8.94
C ALA A 261 10.56 -11.00 9.89
N LEU A 262 11.57 -11.01 10.76
CA LEU A 262 11.89 -9.89 11.63
C LEU A 262 12.31 -8.64 10.85
N PHE A 263 13.09 -8.78 9.77
CA PHE A 263 13.43 -7.67 8.90
C PHE A 263 12.19 -7.05 8.26
N VAL A 264 11.30 -7.85 7.69
CA VAL A 264 10.05 -7.38 7.06
C VAL A 264 9.18 -6.62 8.06
N LEU A 265 9.13 -7.09 9.30
CA LEU A 265 8.35 -6.49 10.37
C LEU A 265 8.99 -5.20 10.90
N LEU A 266 10.29 -5.23 11.24
CA LEU A 266 10.96 -4.16 11.96
C LEU A 266 11.45 -3.03 11.06
N PHE A 267 11.75 -3.29 9.78
CA PHE A 267 12.25 -2.28 8.85
C PHE A 267 11.23 -1.16 8.58
N LYS A 268 9.92 -1.49 8.61
CA LYS A 268 8.83 -0.54 8.43
C LYS A 268 8.22 -0.05 9.75
N LEU A 269 8.74 -0.49 10.88
CA LEU A 269 8.22 -0.14 12.20
C LEU A 269 8.24 1.37 12.49
N PRO A 270 9.31 2.13 12.17
CA PRO A 270 9.33 3.59 12.36
C PRO A 270 8.20 4.30 11.64
N ASP A 271 7.94 3.91 10.37
CA ASP A 271 6.86 4.44 9.53
C ASP A 271 5.49 4.22 10.18
N GLN A 272 5.24 3.00 10.67
CA GLN A 272 3.96 2.65 11.28
C GLN A 272 3.70 3.39 12.60
N LEU A 273 4.71 3.47 13.47
CA LEU A 273 4.62 4.21 14.71
C LEU A 273 4.37 5.69 14.45
N THR A 274 5.18 6.32 13.60
CA THR A 274 5.07 7.75 13.28
C THR A 274 3.74 8.08 12.63
N ASN A 275 3.31 7.30 11.62
CA ASN A 275 2.07 7.55 10.90
C ASN A 275 0.84 7.53 11.81
N SER A 276 0.81 6.64 12.81
CA SER A 276 -0.31 6.53 13.75
C SER A 276 -0.43 7.74 14.68
N ILE A 277 0.68 8.38 15.02
CA ILE A 277 0.72 9.51 15.96
C ILE A 277 0.79 10.88 15.26
N THR A 278 1.16 10.93 13.98
CA THR A 278 1.35 12.22 13.29
C THR A 278 0.11 13.12 13.37
N THR A 279 -1.10 12.60 13.15
CA THR A 279 -2.31 13.43 13.23
C THR A 279 -2.58 13.96 14.65
N PRO A 280 -2.59 13.14 15.72
CA PRO A 280 -2.67 13.64 17.09
C PRO A 280 -1.58 14.64 17.46
N LEU A 281 -0.33 14.40 17.08
CA LEU A 281 0.78 15.32 17.30
C LEU A 281 0.52 16.68 16.65
N LEU A 282 0.10 16.71 15.39
CA LEU A 282 -0.12 17.95 14.66
C LEU A 282 -1.35 18.71 15.16
N MET A 283 -2.46 18.01 15.49
CA MET A 283 -3.69 18.66 15.94
C MET A 283 -3.62 19.07 17.42
N LYS A 284 -3.28 18.13 18.29
CA LYS A 284 -3.30 18.35 19.73
C LYS A 284 -1.97 18.89 20.25
N GLY A 285 -0.86 18.30 19.79
CA GLY A 285 0.47 18.70 20.27
C GLY A 285 0.98 20.01 19.67
N LEU A 286 0.55 20.41 18.47
CA LEU A 286 1.04 21.60 17.77
C LEU A 286 -0.06 22.56 17.29
N ALA A 287 -1.31 22.32 17.63
CA ALA A 287 -2.47 23.18 17.34
C ALA A 287 -2.68 23.53 15.83
N TYR A 288 -2.20 22.71 14.90
CA TYR A 288 -2.52 22.90 13.49
C TYR A 288 -4.00 22.60 13.22
N SER A 289 -4.64 23.42 12.38
CA SER A 289 -6.00 23.17 11.93
C SER A 289 -6.10 21.91 11.07
N ALA A 290 -7.26 21.25 11.10
CA ALA A 290 -7.54 20.09 10.24
C ALA A 290 -7.36 20.42 8.75
N GLU A 291 -7.71 21.65 8.33
CA GLU A 291 -7.53 22.15 6.98
C GLU A 291 -6.03 22.21 6.59
N SER A 292 -5.19 22.80 7.45
CA SER A 292 -3.75 22.87 7.23
C SER A 292 -3.12 21.48 7.12
N ILE A 293 -3.50 20.56 8.01
CA ILE A 293 -3.03 19.18 8.00
C ILE A 293 -3.51 18.46 6.74
N GLY A 294 -4.77 18.63 6.37
CA GLY A 294 -5.35 18.04 5.17
C GLY A 294 -4.57 18.48 3.93
N TRP A 295 -4.35 19.78 3.74
CA TRP A 295 -3.63 20.29 2.58
C TRP A 295 -2.16 19.85 2.57
N VAL A 296 -1.44 20.05 3.68
CA VAL A 296 0.01 19.77 3.72
C VAL A 296 0.28 18.25 3.68
N ARG A 297 -0.46 17.46 4.44
CA ARG A 297 -0.22 16.01 4.51
C ARG A 297 -0.81 15.25 3.33
N GLN A 298 -2.05 15.57 2.93
CA GLN A 298 -2.77 14.82 1.89
C GLN A 298 -2.33 15.23 0.47
N SER A 299 -2.13 16.52 0.20
CA SER A 299 -1.78 16.98 -1.14
C SER A 299 -0.28 17.13 -1.32
N PHE A 300 0.36 17.99 -0.52
CA PHE A 300 1.79 18.27 -0.64
C PHE A 300 2.66 17.06 -0.26
N GLY A 301 2.40 16.44 0.90
CA GLY A 301 3.14 15.24 1.35
C GLY A 301 3.02 14.09 0.36
N PHE A 302 1.87 13.97 -0.26
CA PHE A 302 1.62 12.97 -1.30
C PHE A 302 2.50 13.20 -2.54
N ALA A 303 2.58 14.43 -3.03
CA ALA A 303 3.47 14.79 -4.13
C ALA A 303 4.93 14.48 -3.79
N MET A 304 5.35 14.80 -2.56
CA MET A 304 6.71 14.50 -2.07
C MET A 304 6.98 12.99 -2.00
N THR A 305 5.99 12.17 -1.65
CA THR A 305 6.13 10.71 -1.68
C THR A 305 6.35 10.18 -3.10
N ILE A 306 5.67 10.74 -4.10
CA ILE A 306 5.87 10.38 -5.51
C ILE A 306 7.29 10.72 -5.96
N VAL A 307 7.77 11.93 -5.64
CA VAL A 307 9.16 12.35 -5.93
C VAL A 307 10.15 11.38 -5.28
N GLY A 308 9.95 11.06 -4.00
CA GLY A 308 10.79 10.11 -3.28
C GLY A 308 10.75 8.71 -3.87
N ALA A 309 9.57 8.21 -4.25
CA ALA A 309 9.44 6.90 -4.88
C ALA A 309 10.18 6.82 -6.21
N GLY A 310 10.07 7.86 -7.05
CA GLY A 310 10.81 7.96 -8.30
C GLY A 310 12.33 7.97 -8.09
N ALA A 311 12.82 8.82 -7.19
CA ALA A 311 14.24 8.90 -6.84
C ALA A 311 14.75 7.55 -6.27
N GLY A 312 13.98 6.94 -5.36
CA GLY A 312 14.30 5.64 -4.77
C GLY A 312 14.40 4.53 -5.80
N GLY A 313 13.44 4.45 -6.72
CA GLY A 313 13.46 3.46 -7.80
C GLY A 313 14.68 3.62 -8.72
N TRP A 314 15.05 4.86 -9.05
CA TRP A 314 16.23 5.16 -9.84
C TRP A 314 17.53 4.81 -9.10
N MET A 315 17.63 5.13 -7.79
CA MET A 315 18.79 4.74 -6.98
C MET A 315 18.94 3.22 -6.91
N VAL A 316 17.84 2.48 -6.75
CA VAL A 316 17.84 1.00 -6.73
C VAL A 316 18.38 0.46 -8.05
N ALA A 317 17.99 1.01 -9.19
CA ALA A 317 18.49 0.60 -10.49
C ALA A 317 20.00 0.82 -10.66
N ARG A 318 20.55 1.89 -10.05
CA ARG A 318 21.99 2.22 -10.15
C ARG A 318 22.88 1.54 -9.11
N MET A 319 22.42 1.47 -7.88
CA MET A 319 23.23 1.07 -6.73
C MET A 319 22.91 -0.35 -6.26
N GLY A 320 21.81 -0.92 -6.74
CA GLY A 320 21.25 -2.20 -6.30
C GLY A 320 20.46 -2.10 -5.00
N VAL A 321 19.53 -3.05 -4.82
CA VAL A 321 18.54 -3.05 -3.75
C VAL A 321 19.16 -3.01 -2.34
N ILE A 322 20.18 -3.85 -2.07
CA ILE A 322 20.75 -3.99 -0.72
C ILE A 322 21.45 -2.71 -0.24
N ARG A 323 22.21 -2.04 -1.12
CA ARG A 323 22.84 -0.75 -0.76
C ARG A 323 21.80 0.33 -0.49
N CYS A 324 20.75 0.36 -1.31
CA CYS A 324 19.66 1.29 -1.13
C CYS A 324 18.91 1.06 0.19
N LEU A 325 18.65 -0.19 0.58
CA LEU A 325 18.01 -0.49 1.88
C LEU A 325 18.79 0.07 3.07
N TRP A 326 20.13 -0.02 3.06
CA TRP A 326 20.95 0.61 4.10
C TRP A 326 20.78 2.12 4.11
N ILE A 327 20.95 2.78 2.97
CA ILE A 327 20.85 4.24 2.85
C ILE A 327 19.44 4.71 3.24
N PHE A 328 18.41 4.06 2.70
CA PHE A 328 17.02 4.43 2.92
C PHE A 328 16.57 4.16 4.36
N GLY A 329 17.03 3.07 4.97
CA GLY A 329 16.73 2.74 6.37
C GLY A 329 17.28 3.80 7.33
N PHE A 330 18.55 4.18 7.19
CA PHE A 330 19.13 5.26 7.98
C PHE A 330 18.48 6.62 7.70
N ALA A 331 18.27 6.96 6.42
CA ALA A 331 17.58 8.18 6.05
C ALA A 331 16.18 8.27 6.68
N HIS A 332 15.46 7.14 6.74
CA HIS A 332 14.13 7.06 7.33
C HIS A 332 14.16 7.30 8.85
N SER A 333 15.06 6.64 9.57
CA SER A 333 15.22 6.91 11.00
C SER A 333 15.53 8.38 11.27
N ILE A 334 16.40 9.00 10.44
CA ILE A 334 16.76 10.41 10.58
C ILE A 334 15.60 11.34 10.17
N SER A 335 14.80 11.01 9.16
CA SER A 335 13.73 11.90 8.67
C SER A 335 12.66 12.24 9.72
N ILE A 336 12.42 11.32 10.67
CA ILE A 336 11.51 11.52 11.79
C ILE A 336 11.98 12.67 12.71
N SER A 337 13.29 13.02 12.68
CA SER A 337 13.83 14.14 13.44
C SER A 337 13.17 15.49 13.08
N GLY A 338 12.59 15.61 11.89
CA GLY A 338 11.82 16.80 11.51
C GLY A 338 10.64 17.05 12.45
N PHE A 339 9.88 16.00 12.77
CA PHE A 339 8.79 16.09 13.76
C PHE A 339 9.31 16.24 15.19
N LEU A 340 10.43 15.60 15.53
CA LEU A 340 11.06 15.77 16.84
C LEU A 340 11.50 17.23 17.07
N ILE A 341 12.12 17.86 16.07
CA ILE A 341 12.51 19.27 16.12
C ILE A 341 11.28 20.17 16.29
N LEU A 342 10.21 19.91 15.53
CA LEU A 342 8.95 20.64 15.70
C LEU A 342 8.39 20.46 17.12
N ALA A 343 8.35 19.23 17.63
CA ALA A 343 7.83 18.95 18.96
C ALA A 343 8.65 19.67 20.06
N LEU A 344 9.97 19.66 19.97
CA LEU A 344 10.86 20.30 20.95
C LEU A 344 10.83 21.83 20.83
N ALA A 345 10.88 22.37 19.62
CA ALA A 345 10.93 23.82 19.38
C ALA A 345 9.64 24.54 19.78
N PHE A 346 8.50 23.87 19.68
CA PHE A 346 7.18 24.44 19.98
C PHE A 346 6.49 23.82 21.19
N GLY A 347 7.21 23.02 21.98
CA GLY A 347 6.73 22.48 23.25
C GLY A 347 5.54 21.53 23.11
N ALA A 348 5.51 20.69 22.06
CA ALA A 348 4.43 19.76 21.83
C ALA A 348 4.37 18.71 22.96
N THR A 349 3.20 18.55 23.58
CA THR A 349 2.94 17.56 24.62
C THR A 349 1.56 16.91 24.41
N VAL A 350 1.40 15.67 24.88
CA VAL A 350 0.11 14.97 24.88
C VAL A 350 -0.87 15.59 25.87
N HIS A 351 -0.36 16.28 26.91
CA HIS A 351 -1.15 16.77 28.03
C HIS A 351 -1.67 18.21 27.88
N ALA A 352 -1.18 18.96 26.90
CA ALA A 352 -1.60 20.34 26.68
C ALA A 352 -1.57 20.70 25.19
N THR A 353 -2.60 21.40 24.74
CA THR A 353 -2.64 21.93 23.36
C THR A 353 -2.14 23.38 23.37
N PRO A 354 -1.09 23.74 22.57
CA PRO A 354 -0.62 25.10 22.43
C PRO A 354 -1.73 26.03 21.92
N THR A 355 -1.64 27.31 22.25
CA THR A 355 -2.62 28.32 21.79
C THR A 355 -2.39 28.75 20.35
N THR A 356 -1.17 28.56 19.83
CA THR A 356 -0.76 28.98 18.48
C THR A 356 0.00 27.87 17.78
N ALA A 357 -0.37 27.61 16.51
CA ALA A 357 0.34 26.68 15.68
C ALA A 357 1.70 27.24 15.21
N PRO A 358 2.72 26.39 15.03
CA PRO A 358 3.97 26.80 14.37
C PRO A 358 3.73 27.31 12.94
N PRO A 359 4.70 28.07 12.36
CA PRO A 359 4.60 28.49 10.97
C PRO A 359 4.41 27.31 10.01
N ILE A 360 3.54 27.46 9.01
CA ILE A 360 3.18 26.39 8.07
C ILE A 360 4.39 25.83 7.30
N TRP A 361 5.37 26.67 6.99
CA TRP A 361 6.60 26.24 6.31
C TRP A 361 7.40 25.22 7.11
N ALA A 362 7.35 25.31 8.46
CA ALA A 362 8.03 24.36 9.33
C ALA A 362 7.37 22.96 9.25
N LEU A 363 6.03 22.90 9.21
CA LEU A 363 5.29 21.68 8.94
C LEU A 363 5.59 21.15 7.54
N MET A 364 5.56 22.01 6.51
CA MET A 364 5.84 21.60 5.13
C MET A 364 7.24 21.03 4.98
N SER A 365 8.25 21.58 5.63
CA SER A 365 9.63 21.07 5.55
C SER A 365 9.75 19.69 6.21
N ALA A 366 9.16 19.47 7.39
CA ALA A 366 9.17 18.19 8.06
C ALA A 366 8.42 17.12 7.21
N ILE A 367 7.24 17.44 6.72
CA ILE A 367 6.43 16.57 5.86
C ILE A 367 7.15 16.26 4.52
N ALA A 368 7.82 17.26 3.91
CA ALA A 368 8.55 17.04 2.66
C ALA A 368 9.68 16.02 2.83
N VAL A 369 10.53 16.23 3.82
CA VAL A 369 11.69 15.34 4.09
C VAL A 369 11.20 13.94 4.40
N GLU A 370 10.23 13.79 5.31
CA GLU A 370 9.69 12.49 5.69
C GLU A 370 9.08 11.76 4.49
N ASN A 371 8.19 12.42 3.73
CA ASN A 371 7.49 11.76 2.63
C ASN A 371 8.39 11.42 1.44
N ILE A 372 9.41 12.22 1.13
CA ILE A 372 10.43 11.86 0.14
C ILE A 372 11.13 10.58 0.59
N VAL A 373 11.56 10.51 1.84
CA VAL A 373 12.26 9.34 2.36
C VAL A 373 11.35 8.12 2.44
N ILE A 374 10.09 8.27 2.86
CA ILE A 374 9.08 7.18 2.84
C ILE A 374 8.91 6.62 1.42
N GLY A 375 8.86 7.50 0.40
CA GLY A 375 8.79 7.09 -1.00
C GLY A 375 10.00 6.25 -1.41
N MET A 376 11.22 6.69 -1.07
CA MET A 376 12.47 5.97 -1.34
C MET A 376 12.49 4.60 -0.63
N VAL A 377 12.17 4.57 0.67
CA VAL A 377 12.09 3.34 1.48
C VAL A 377 11.11 2.35 0.87
N THR A 378 9.93 2.82 0.48
CA THR A 378 8.89 1.96 -0.09
C THR A 378 9.33 1.34 -1.41
N SER A 379 9.96 2.11 -2.31
CA SER A 379 10.48 1.60 -3.57
C SER A 379 11.58 0.55 -3.37
N GLY A 380 12.53 0.79 -2.47
CA GLY A 380 13.61 -0.14 -2.17
C GLY A 380 13.12 -1.41 -1.48
N PHE A 381 12.22 -1.26 -0.52
CA PHE A 381 11.68 -2.39 0.25
C PHE A 381 10.81 -3.30 -0.62
N VAL A 382 9.90 -2.73 -1.42
CA VAL A 382 9.08 -3.50 -2.36
C VAL A 382 9.95 -4.19 -3.42
N ALA A 383 10.97 -3.50 -3.95
CA ALA A 383 11.92 -4.12 -4.87
C ALA A 383 12.67 -5.31 -4.23
N PHE A 384 13.04 -5.20 -2.95
CA PHE A 384 13.64 -6.30 -2.20
C PHE A 384 12.69 -7.49 -2.06
N LEU A 385 11.45 -7.25 -1.65
CA LEU A 385 10.45 -8.32 -1.51
C LEU A 385 10.22 -9.06 -2.83
N MET A 386 10.16 -8.34 -3.95
CA MET A 386 10.04 -8.96 -5.27
C MET A 386 11.29 -9.77 -5.65
N ALA A 387 12.48 -9.24 -5.38
CA ALA A 387 13.75 -9.87 -5.74
C ALA A 387 14.04 -11.20 -5.00
N ILE A 388 13.39 -11.44 -3.86
CA ILE A 388 13.58 -12.68 -3.09
C ILE A 388 12.52 -13.74 -3.38
N CYS A 389 11.49 -13.43 -4.16
CA CYS A 389 10.44 -14.37 -4.54
C CYS A 389 10.91 -15.28 -5.68
N ASP A 390 10.54 -16.57 -5.60
CA ASP A 390 10.70 -17.53 -6.71
C ASP A 390 9.62 -17.28 -7.76
N HIS A 391 10.02 -17.12 -9.03
CA HIS A 391 9.11 -16.83 -10.15
C HIS A 391 7.99 -17.87 -10.35
N ARG A 392 8.16 -19.09 -9.82
CA ARG A 392 7.12 -20.14 -9.87
C ARG A 392 5.97 -19.84 -8.91
N TYR A 393 6.26 -19.21 -7.77
CA TYR A 393 5.34 -18.99 -6.65
C TYR A 393 5.29 -17.53 -6.19
N THR A 394 5.52 -16.59 -7.11
CA THR A 394 5.66 -15.17 -6.81
C THR A 394 4.44 -14.61 -6.07
N ALA A 395 3.21 -14.97 -6.51
CA ALA A 395 1.99 -14.49 -5.88
C ALA A 395 1.90 -14.94 -4.41
N THR A 396 2.15 -16.22 -4.14
CA THR A 396 2.05 -16.79 -2.80
C THR A 396 3.12 -16.24 -1.87
N GLN A 397 4.37 -16.23 -2.31
CA GLN A 397 5.50 -15.77 -1.48
C GLN A 397 5.41 -14.27 -1.19
N TYR A 398 5.09 -13.45 -2.19
CA TYR A 398 4.93 -12.01 -1.99
C TYR A 398 3.73 -11.69 -1.08
N ALA A 399 2.60 -12.39 -1.27
CA ALA A 399 1.43 -12.23 -0.40
C ALA A 399 1.74 -12.59 1.06
N LEU A 400 2.52 -13.65 1.31
CA LEU A 400 2.95 -14.03 2.66
C LEU A 400 3.82 -12.95 3.30
N LEU A 401 4.82 -12.44 2.58
CA LEU A 401 5.70 -11.37 3.07
C LEU A 401 4.94 -10.08 3.39
N THR A 402 3.99 -9.69 2.53
CA THR A 402 3.16 -8.51 2.78
C THR A 402 2.15 -8.71 3.91
N ALA A 403 1.69 -9.94 4.16
CA ALA A 403 0.85 -10.26 5.32
C ALA A 403 1.62 -10.12 6.64
N ILE A 404 2.90 -10.55 6.70
CA ILE A 404 3.78 -10.32 7.86
C ILE A 404 3.95 -8.82 8.12
N MET A 405 4.18 -8.03 7.07
CA MET A 405 4.27 -6.58 7.18
C MET A 405 2.96 -5.96 7.72
N ALA A 406 1.80 -6.38 7.20
CA ALA A 406 0.50 -5.88 7.64
C ALA A 406 0.21 -6.22 9.11
N ALA A 407 0.56 -7.43 9.56
CA ALA A 407 0.44 -7.82 10.96
C ALA A 407 1.31 -6.92 11.88
N GLY A 408 2.55 -6.66 11.48
CA GLY A 408 3.44 -5.74 12.20
C GLY A 408 2.88 -4.32 12.28
N SER A 409 2.30 -3.83 11.19
CA SER A 409 1.67 -2.51 11.12
C SER A 409 0.51 -2.37 12.11
N SER A 410 -0.35 -3.40 12.18
CA SER A 410 -1.50 -3.41 13.08
C SER A 410 -1.08 -3.38 14.56
N VAL A 411 -0.05 -4.16 14.92
CA VAL A 411 0.49 -4.17 16.29
C VAL A 411 1.13 -2.83 16.63
N ALA A 412 1.98 -2.29 15.75
CA ALA A 412 2.64 -1.01 15.96
C ALA A 412 1.64 0.14 16.09
N GLY A 413 0.63 0.19 15.21
CA GLY A 413 -0.43 1.19 15.26
C GLY A 413 -1.23 1.14 16.56
N GLY A 414 -1.59 -0.07 17.02
CA GLY A 414 -2.32 -0.25 18.28
C GLY A 414 -1.53 0.16 19.52
N MET A 415 -0.21 0.01 19.50
CA MET A 415 0.65 0.37 20.64
C MET A 415 1.06 1.84 20.66
N SER A 416 1.02 2.54 19.52
CA SER A 416 1.58 3.88 19.37
C SER A 416 0.92 4.92 20.26
N GLY A 417 -0.41 4.86 20.43
CA GLY A 417 -1.19 5.75 21.30
C GLY A 417 -0.75 5.63 22.77
N ALA A 418 -0.73 4.40 23.30
CA ALA A 418 -0.33 4.13 24.67
C ALA A 418 1.15 4.52 24.94
N LEU A 419 2.03 4.31 23.96
CA LEU A 419 3.42 4.74 24.04
C LEU A 419 3.54 6.27 24.08
N ALA A 420 2.77 6.99 23.25
CA ALA A 420 2.78 8.45 23.23
C ALA A 420 2.21 9.04 24.53
N GLU A 421 1.15 8.47 25.08
CA GLU A 421 0.62 8.89 26.39
C GLU A 421 1.60 8.66 27.54
N ARG A 422 2.38 7.57 27.49
CA ARG A 422 3.33 7.25 28.54
C ARG A 422 4.62 8.06 28.49
N PHE A 423 5.12 8.35 27.28
CA PHE A 423 6.46 8.93 27.08
C PHE A 423 6.45 10.36 26.56
N ASP A 424 5.26 10.91 26.27
CA ASP A 424 5.03 12.17 25.57
C ASP A 424 5.60 12.19 24.13
N TYR A 425 5.19 13.15 23.31
CA TYR A 425 5.57 13.21 21.89
C TYR A 425 7.08 13.20 21.62
N PRO A 426 7.91 14.03 22.31
CA PRO A 426 9.34 14.06 22.01
C PRO A 426 10.04 12.71 22.22
N LEU A 427 9.83 12.07 23.38
CA LEU A 427 10.47 10.78 23.69
C LEU A 427 9.88 9.65 22.82
N PHE A 428 8.57 9.69 22.52
CA PHE A 428 7.95 8.76 21.57
C PHE A 428 8.61 8.84 20.18
N LEU A 429 8.88 10.04 19.66
CA LEU A 429 9.54 10.22 18.37
C LEU A 429 10.97 9.68 18.37
N VAL A 430 11.71 9.85 19.47
CA VAL A 430 13.04 9.21 19.65
C VAL A 430 12.91 7.68 19.62
N ILE A 431 11.94 7.12 20.32
CA ILE A 431 11.67 5.66 20.29
C ILE A 431 11.35 5.21 18.86
N ALA A 432 10.50 5.95 18.13
CA ALA A 432 10.19 5.64 16.74
C ALA A 432 11.43 5.70 15.84
N MET A 433 12.30 6.70 15.97
CA MET A 433 13.58 6.79 15.26
C MET A 433 14.47 5.57 15.51
N LEU A 434 14.62 5.18 16.77
CA LEU A 434 15.50 4.07 17.17
C LEU A 434 14.92 2.70 16.82
N SER A 435 13.60 2.58 16.73
CA SER A 435 12.91 1.31 16.44
C SER A 435 13.28 0.70 15.09
N GLY A 436 13.77 1.51 14.13
CA GLY A 436 14.24 1.05 12.83
C GLY A 436 15.62 0.40 12.86
N ILE A 437 16.45 0.70 13.85
CA ILE A 437 17.84 0.23 13.91
C ILE A 437 17.93 -1.31 13.86
N PRO A 438 17.15 -2.08 14.64
CA PRO A 438 17.17 -3.54 14.55
C PRO A 438 16.85 -4.04 13.14
N GLY A 439 15.83 -3.43 12.46
CA GLY A 439 15.48 -3.75 11.09
C GLY A 439 16.63 -3.47 10.12
N ILE A 440 17.33 -2.34 10.27
CA ILE A 440 18.48 -1.98 9.43
C ILE A 440 19.62 -2.98 9.63
N LEU A 441 19.95 -3.35 10.87
CA LEU A 441 21.01 -4.31 11.18
C LEU A 441 20.72 -5.70 10.57
N LEU A 442 19.46 -6.09 10.52
CA LEU A 442 19.02 -7.35 9.90
C LEU A 442 19.29 -7.43 8.40
N ILE A 443 19.52 -6.31 7.70
CA ILE A 443 19.90 -6.31 6.27
C ILE A 443 21.17 -7.16 6.04
N SER A 444 22.08 -7.21 6.98
CA SER A 444 23.30 -8.03 6.89
C SER A 444 22.98 -9.53 6.77
N PHE A 445 21.89 -9.99 7.38
CA PHE A 445 21.50 -11.40 7.42
C PHE A 445 20.55 -11.79 6.27
N VAL A 446 19.86 -10.83 5.67
CA VAL A 446 18.89 -11.07 4.59
C VAL A 446 19.48 -10.87 3.19
N ARG A 447 20.81 -10.80 3.07
CA ARG A 447 21.47 -10.79 1.75
C ARG A 447 21.17 -12.10 1.04
N PRO A 448 20.64 -12.08 -0.20
CA PRO A 448 20.47 -13.30 -0.98
C PRO A 448 21.83 -14.01 -1.09
N SER A 449 21.88 -15.30 -0.78
CA SER A 449 23.08 -16.09 -1.02
C SER A 449 23.31 -16.18 -2.53
N ALA A 450 24.56 -16.35 -2.97
CA ALA A 450 24.89 -16.50 -4.40
C ALA A 450 24.13 -17.65 -5.09
N GLN A 451 23.56 -18.59 -4.32
CA GLN A 451 22.65 -19.64 -4.80
C GLN A 451 21.25 -19.10 -5.12
N ALA A 452 20.73 -18.13 -4.38
CA ALA A 452 19.43 -17.51 -4.67
C ALA A 452 19.49 -16.64 -5.95
N GLN A 453 20.64 -16.07 -6.27
CA GLN A 453 20.87 -15.32 -7.52
C GLN A 453 21.00 -16.20 -8.76
N ARG A 454 21.17 -17.52 -8.62
CA ARG A 454 21.21 -18.46 -9.75
C ARG A 454 19.87 -19.09 -10.09
N VAL A 455 18.85 -18.89 -9.25
CA VAL A 455 17.49 -19.43 -9.41
C VAL A 455 16.53 -18.32 -9.88
N SER A 456 16.93 -17.06 -9.80
CA SER A 456 16.26 -15.89 -10.36
C SER A 456 16.87 -15.56 -11.75
#